data_261baabc98cd6d75e57409c6234b13bd
#
_entry.id   261baabc98cd6d75e57409c6234b13bd
#
_cell.length_a   1.000
_cell.length_b   1.000
_cell.length_c   1.000
_cell.angle_alpha   90.00
_cell.angle_beta   90.00
_cell.angle_gamma   90.00
#
_symmetry.space_group_name_H-M   'P 1'
#
loop_
_entity.id
_entity.type
_entity.pdbx_description
1 polymer ?
#
loop_
_entity_poly.entity_id
_entity_poly.type
_entity_poly.pdbx_seq_one_letter_code
_entity_poly.pdbx_strand_id
1 'polypeptide(L)'
;PMLFAMLIALGADLFDSAAYALFARDERLLSPQGTYRLSDLHAWPELVPCIVHHSPEQVRKMGEDERTNLLARYNLEVTLAELSRCKQAVHEGTIWQLAEQRSHQHPALREAFLWLTTRPFSSGISTDALDDLVLDDRSAARDYHPNGGVWESDWSKIIDMQTPRRKKGERWGG
;
A
#
# COMPACT_ATOMS: atom_id res chain seq x y z
N PRO A 1 2.70 2.65 -4.61
CA PRO A 1 2.52 1.42 -3.82
C PRO A 1 2.76 1.63 -2.33
N MET A 2 3.70 2.44 -1.92
CA MET A 2 4.11 2.64 -0.51
C MET A 2 2.97 3.07 0.44
N LEU A 3 1.90 3.69 -0.08
CA LEU A 3 0.72 4.12 0.69
C LEU A 3 -0.35 3.02 0.85
N PHE A 4 -0.31 1.95 0.05
CA PHE A 4 -1.41 0.99 -0.02
C PHE A 4 -1.72 0.34 1.32
N ALA A 5 -0.71 -0.15 2.03
CA ALA A 5 -0.93 -0.80 3.31
C ALA A 5 -1.65 0.10 4.32
N MET A 6 -1.27 1.38 4.39
CA MET A 6 -1.89 2.34 5.31
C MET A 6 -3.32 2.69 4.87
N LEU A 7 -3.57 2.91 3.58
CA LEU A 7 -4.90 3.21 3.08
C LEU A 7 -5.85 2.02 3.24
N ILE A 8 -5.37 0.79 2.99
CA ILE A 8 -6.14 -0.44 3.20
C ILE A 8 -6.43 -0.64 4.69
N ALA A 9 -5.47 -0.39 5.57
CA ALA A 9 -5.66 -0.44 7.01
C ALA A 9 -6.71 0.57 7.50
N LEU A 10 -6.91 1.68 6.77
CA LEU A 10 -7.93 2.69 7.01
C LEU A 10 -9.28 2.39 6.31
N GLY A 11 -9.40 1.27 5.61
CA GLY A 11 -10.65 0.82 4.98
C GLY A 11 -10.79 1.19 3.50
N ALA A 12 -9.73 1.55 2.78
CA ALA A 12 -9.79 1.75 1.34
C ALA A 12 -9.81 0.41 0.60
N ASP A 13 -10.88 0.15 -0.18
CA ASP A 13 -11.05 -1.09 -0.93
C ASP A 13 -10.66 -0.99 -2.40
N LEU A 14 -10.69 0.22 -2.96
CA LEU A 14 -10.47 0.47 -4.38
C LEU A 14 -9.38 1.51 -4.59
N PHE A 15 -8.55 1.29 -5.61
CA PHE A 15 -7.49 2.20 -6.02
C PHE A 15 -7.56 2.47 -7.52
N ASP A 16 -7.38 3.72 -7.91
CA ASP A 16 -7.14 4.08 -9.31
C ASP A 16 -5.70 3.73 -9.70
N SER A 17 -5.52 3.23 -10.92
CA SER A 17 -4.26 2.70 -11.40
C SER A 17 -3.57 3.55 -12.48
N ALA A 18 -3.98 4.78 -12.74
CA ALA A 18 -3.36 5.64 -13.76
C ALA A 18 -1.87 5.94 -13.48
N ALA A 19 -1.45 5.88 -12.22
CA ALA A 19 -0.11 6.23 -11.78
C ALA A 19 1.00 5.42 -12.49
N TYR A 20 0.80 4.14 -12.78
CA TYR A 20 1.82 3.31 -13.43
C TYR A 20 2.27 3.89 -14.79
N ALA A 21 1.33 4.39 -15.58
CA ALA A 21 1.61 4.95 -16.91
C ALA A 21 2.15 6.38 -16.82
N LEU A 22 1.61 7.20 -15.92
CA LEU A 22 2.06 8.57 -15.72
C LEU A 22 3.51 8.63 -15.25
N PHE A 23 3.87 7.83 -14.25
CA PHE A 23 5.24 7.76 -13.77
C PHE A 23 6.22 7.19 -14.81
N ALA A 24 5.76 6.25 -15.65
CA ALA A 24 6.60 5.72 -16.73
C ALA A 24 6.96 6.78 -17.79
N ARG A 25 6.04 7.67 -18.13
CA ARG A 25 6.30 8.79 -19.04
C ARG A 25 7.34 9.76 -18.51
N ASP A 26 7.42 9.90 -17.19
CA ASP A 26 8.42 10.73 -16.50
C ASP A 26 9.72 9.95 -16.20
N GLU A 27 9.90 8.78 -16.81
CA GLU A 27 11.01 7.85 -16.54
C GLU A 27 11.19 7.52 -15.04
N ARG A 28 10.08 7.41 -14.32
CA ARG A 28 10.05 7.10 -12.89
C ARG A 28 9.52 5.70 -12.66
N LEU A 29 10.18 5.02 -11.73
CA LEU A 29 9.84 3.68 -11.29
C LEU A 29 9.18 3.73 -9.92
N LEU A 30 8.11 2.96 -9.78
CA LEU A 30 7.42 2.77 -8.51
C LEU A 30 8.07 1.62 -7.72
N SER A 31 8.08 1.75 -6.40
CA SER A 31 8.48 0.70 -5.47
C SER A 31 7.68 0.85 -4.17
N PRO A 32 7.52 -0.22 -3.37
CA PRO A 32 7.01 -0.12 -2.01
C PRO A 32 7.83 0.79 -1.09
N GLN A 33 9.10 1.04 -1.45
CA GLN A 33 10.01 1.90 -0.70
C GLN A 33 10.01 3.36 -1.17
N GLY A 34 9.49 3.65 -2.37
CA GLY A 34 9.51 5.01 -2.89
C GLY A 34 9.38 5.07 -4.40
N THR A 35 9.83 6.16 -4.99
CA THR A 35 9.92 6.33 -6.44
C THR A 35 11.35 6.69 -6.83
N TYR A 36 11.81 6.13 -7.93
CA TYR A 36 13.17 6.29 -8.43
C TYR A 36 13.15 6.83 -9.86
N ARG A 37 14.16 7.60 -10.23
CA ARG A 37 14.37 7.97 -11.62
C ARG A 37 15.25 6.94 -12.31
N LEU A 38 14.90 6.56 -13.54
CA LEU A 38 15.70 5.61 -14.32
C LEU A 38 17.15 6.07 -14.49
N SER A 39 17.38 7.40 -14.62
CA SER A 39 18.73 8.00 -14.72
C SER A 39 19.64 7.63 -13.55
N ASP A 40 19.09 7.48 -12.37
CA ASP A 40 19.84 7.37 -11.12
C ASP A 40 20.06 5.91 -10.70
N LEU A 41 19.46 4.96 -11.42
CA LEU A 41 19.49 3.55 -11.05
C LEU A 41 20.76 2.86 -11.56
N HIS A 42 21.43 2.13 -10.66
CA HIS A 42 22.47 1.14 -10.99
C HIS A 42 21.92 -0.30 -10.96
N ALA A 43 20.87 -0.53 -10.17
CA ALA A 43 20.15 -1.80 -10.06
C ALA A 43 18.65 -1.54 -9.95
N TRP A 44 17.83 -2.53 -10.25
CA TRP A 44 16.37 -2.41 -10.12
C TRP A 44 15.96 -2.42 -8.64
N PRO A 45 15.06 -1.51 -8.22
CA PRO A 45 14.53 -1.51 -6.87
C PRO A 45 13.71 -2.77 -6.55
N GLU A 46 12.98 -3.27 -7.55
CA GLU A 46 12.21 -4.50 -7.48
C GLU A 46 12.50 -5.36 -8.72
N LEU A 47 12.67 -6.66 -8.51
CA LEU A 47 12.82 -7.62 -9.61
C LEU A 47 11.46 -8.21 -9.96
N VAL A 48 10.90 -7.72 -11.04
CA VAL A 48 9.63 -8.20 -11.59
C VAL A 48 9.87 -8.85 -12.97
N PRO A 49 8.98 -9.77 -13.42
CA PRO A 49 9.22 -10.58 -14.62
C PRO A 49 9.60 -9.79 -15.88
N CYS A 50 8.98 -8.63 -16.11
CA CYS A 50 9.24 -7.85 -17.33
C CYS A 50 10.66 -7.26 -17.42
N ILE A 51 11.37 -7.17 -16.29
CA ILE A 51 12.66 -6.45 -16.23
C ILE A 51 13.88 -7.37 -15.99
N VAL A 52 13.67 -8.65 -15.63
CA VAL A 52 14.75 -9.57 -15.22
C VAL A 52 15.86 -9.77 -16.26
N HIS A 53 15.57 -9.52 -17.54
CA HIS A 53 16.51 -9.69 -18.64
C HIS A 53 17.19 -8.37 -19.08
N HIS A 54 16.87 -7.26 -18.42
CA HIS A 54 17.37 -5.95 -18.76
C HIS A 54 18.10 -5.29 -17.58
N SER A 55 19.24 -4.66 -17.83
CA SER A 55 19.82 -3.75 -16.86
C SER A 55 19.23 -2.34 -17.01
N PRO A 56 19.29 -1.48 -15.96
CA PRO A 56 18.87 -0.09 -16.08
C PRO A 56 19.59 0.65 -17.21
N GLU A 57 20.87 0.35 -17.44
CA GLU A 57 21.66 0.94 -18.51
C GLU A 57 21.17 0.54 -19.91
N GLN A 58 20.77 -0.73 -20.09
CA GLN A 58 20.20 -1.19 -21.35
C GLN A 58 18.87 -0.49 -21.63
N VAL A 59 18.02 -0.35 -20.61
CA VAL A 59 16.72 0.31 -20.76
C VAL A 59 16.88 1.80 -21.09
N ARG A 60 17.86 2.49 -20.51
CA ARG A 60 18.17 3.89 -20.88
C ARG A 60 18.53 4.07 -22.36
N LYS A 61 19.09 3.03 -23.00
CA LYS A 61 19.50 3.05 -24.42
C LYS A 61 18.36 2.66 -25.39
N MET A 62 17.23 2.20 -24.88
CA MET A 62 16.05 1.85 -25.70
C MET A 62 15.39 3.10 -26.31
N GLY A 63 14.64 2.91 -27.39
CA GLY A 63 13.77 3.95 -27.94
C GLY A 63 12.73 4.42 -26.90
N GLU A 64 12.28 5.66 -27.01
CA GLU A 64 11.41 6.30 -26.03
C GLU A 64 10.12 5.50 -25.79
N ASP A 65 9.44 5.09 -26.88
CA ASP A 65 8.17 4.33 -26.77
C ASP A 65 8.37 2.96 -26.15
N GLU A 66 9.43 2.25 -26.54
CA GLU A 66 9.75 0.94 -26.00
C GLU A 66 10.10 1.03 -24.51
N ARG A 67 10.91 2.02 -24.14
CA ARG A 67 11.29 2.32 -22.76
C ARG A 67 10.07 2.66 -21.91
N THR A 68 9.23 3.57 -22.39
CA THR A 68 8.01 3.99 -21.67
C THR A 68 7.07 2.81 -21.45
N ASN A 69 6.85 1.97 -22.44
CA ASN A 69 6.02 0.78 -22.33
C ASN A 69 6.59 -0.24 -21.35
N LEU A 70 7.90 -0.46 -21.36
CA LEU A 70 8.57 -1.36 -20.42
C LEU A 70 8.48 -0.84 -18.98
N LEU A 71 8.70 0.47 -18.77
CA LEU A 71 8.56 1.09 -17.46
C LEU A 71 7.12 1.09 -16.94
N ALA A 72 6.15 1.30 -17.83
CA ALA A 72 4.73 1.21 -17.47
C ALA A 72 4.36 -0.20 -17.00
N ARG A 73 4.83 -1.22 -17.72
CA ARG A 73 4.66 -2.61 -17.34
C ARG A 73 5.34 -2.93 -16.01
N TYR A 74 6.57 -2.47 -15.81
CA TYR A 74 7.29 -2.60 -14.54
C TYR A 74 6.48 -1.99 -13.39
N ASN A 75 6.04 -0.74 -13.53
CA ASN A 75 5.25 -0.05 -12.51
C ASN A 75 3.95 -0.77 -12.18
N LEU A 76 3.29 -1.33 -13.20
CA LEU A 76 2.07 -2.12 -13.01
C LEU A 76 2.35 -3.42 -12.25
N GLU A 77 3.38 -4.18 -12.65
CA GLU A 77 3.75 -5.44 -11.98
C GLU A 77 4.14 -5.21 -10.51
N VAL A 78 4.90 -4.16 -10.21
CA VAL A 78 5.23 -3.76 -8.83
C VAL A 78 3.98 -3.38 -8.03
N THR A 79 3.08 -2.62 -8.64
CA THR A 79 1.81 -2.21 -8.02
C THR A 79 0.96 -3.43 -7.66
N LEU A 80 0.80 -4.37 -8.59
CA LEU A 80 0.03 -5.60 -8.38
C LEU A 80 0.68 -6.51 -7.33
N ALA A 81 2.01 -6.60 -7.32
CA ALA A 81 2.74 -7.37 -6.30
C ALA A 81 2.51 -6.80 -4.90
N GLU A 82 2.53 -5.47 -4.74
CA GLU A 82 2.27 -4.85 -3.44
C GLU A 82 0.81 -5.01 -3.01
N LEU A 83 -0.15 -4.89 -3.92
CA LEU A 83 -1.56 -5.18 -3.62
C LEU A 83 -1.76 -6.64 -3.20
N SER A 84 -1.07 -7.58 -3.84
CA SER A 84 -1.11 -8.99 -3.44
C SER A 84 -0.56 -9.18 -2.03
N ARG A 85 0.53 -8.48 -1.67
CA ARG A 85 1.10 -8.50 -0.32
C ARG A 85 0.14 -7.91 0.72
N CYS A 86 -0.52 -6.80 0.39
CA CYS A 86 -1.55 -6.22 1.25
C CYS A 86 -2.74 -7.18 1.45
N LYS A 87 -3.22 -7.84 0.39
CA LYS A 87 -4.27 -8.87 0.52
C LYS A 87 -3.86 -10.00 1.45
N GLN A 88 -2.63 -10.48 1.35
CA GLN A 88 -2.10 -11.50 2.25
C GLN A 88 -2.05 -10.99 3.69
N ALA A 89 -1.56 -9.77 3.91
CA ALA A 89 -1.49 -9.16 5.22
C ALA A 89 -2.88 -8.96 5.87
N VAL A 90 -3.93 -8.67 5.07
CA VAL A 90 -5.31 -8.64 5.55
C VAL A 90 -5.76 -10.02 6.01
N HIS A 91 -5.47 -11.08 5.22
CA HIS A 91 -5.81 -12.46 5.60
C HIS A 91 -5.11 -12.94 6.86
N GLU A 92 -3.88 -12.49 7.08
CA GLU A 92 -3.07 -12.83 8.25
C GLU A 92 -3.38 -11.93 9.47
N GLY A 93 -4.15 -10.87 9.31
CA GLY A 93 -4.38 -9.87 10.36
C GLY A 93 -3.16 -8.97 10.63
N THR A 94 -2.25 -8.86 9.67
CA THR A 94 -0.96 -8.14 9.83
C THR A 94 -0.88 -6.85 9.02
N ILE A 95 -2.01 -6.33 8.56
CA ILE A 95 -2.03 -5.14 7.67
C ILE A 95 -1.47 -3.88 8.37
N TRP A 96 -1.68 -3.72 9.67
CA TRP A 96 -1.13 -2.59 10.42
C TRP A 96 0.38 -2.69 10.62
N GLN A 97 0.92 -3.90 10.80
CA GLN A 97 2.37 -4.14 10.83
C GLN A 97 3.01 -3.83 9.47
N LEU A 98 2.33 -4.21 8.38
CA LEU A 98 2.78 -3.85 7.04
C LEU A 98 2.72 -2.34 6.82
N ALA A 99 1.66 -1.67 7.26
CA ALA A 99 1.53 -0.22 7.21
C ALA A 99 2.63 0.49 8.01
N GLU A 100 2.94 0.00 9.21
CA GLU A 100 4.06 0.51 10.01
C GLU A 100 5.39 0.34 9.26
N GLN A 101 5.68 -0.85 8.74
CA GLN A 101 6.89 -1.12 7.98
C GLN A 101 7.03 -0.16 6.79
N ARG A 102 5.95 0.07 6.04
CA ARG A 102 5.94 1.01 4.91
C ARG A 102 6.08 2.45 5.36
N SER A 103 5.59 2.81 6.53
CA SER A 103 5.70 4.17 7.06
C SER A 103 7.14 4.64 7.27
N HIS A 104 8.06 3.73 7.53
CA HIS A 104 9.48 4.05 7.70
C HIS A 104 10.18 4.49 6.40
N GLN A 105 9.57 4.30 5.24
CA GLN A 105 10.17 4.62 3.95
C GLN A 105 10.18 6.13 3.62
N HIS A 106 9.33 6.91 4.28
CA HIS A 106 9.27 8.36 4.06
C HIS A 106 8.87 9.11 5.34
N PRO A 107 9.57 10.21 5.70
CA PRO A 107 9.29 10.95 6.95
C PRO A 107 7.84 11.38 7.11
N ALA A 108 7.22 11.95 6.05
CA ALA A 108 5.83 12.38 6.11
C ALA A 108 4.85 11.19 6.27
N LEU A 109 5.18 10.03 5.71
CA LEU A 109 4.37 8.82 5.88
C LEU A 109 4.50 8.28 7.31
N ARG A 110 5.70 8.34 7.89
CA ARG A 110 5.92 8.00 9.30
C ARG A 110 5.17 8.94 10.24
N GLU A 111 5.20 10.23 9.98
CA GLU A 111 4.45 11.21 10.75
C GLU A 111 2.94 10.94 10.68
N ALA A 112 2.41 10.70 9.48
CA ALA A 112 1.01 10.35 9.28
C ALA A 112 0.63 9.06 10.03
N PHE A 113 1.45 8.02 9.95
CA PHE A 113 1.22 6.78 10.67
C PHE A 113 1.20 6.98 12.19
N LEU A 114 2.18 7.69 12.75
CA LEU A 114 2.22 8.01 14.17
C LEU A 114 1.02 8.85 14.60
N TRP A 115 0.63 9.82 13.77
CA TRP A 115 -0.55 10.64 14.03
C TRP A 115 -1.83 9.78 14.11
N LEU A 116 -1.99 8.83 13.20
CA LEU A 116 -3.14 7.92 13.18
C LEU A 116 -3.18 6.98 14.38
N THR A 117 -2.02 6.51 14.85
CA THR A 117 -1.94 5.46 15.87
C THR A 117 -1.77 5.96 17.29
N THR A 118 -1.27 7.20 17.49
CA THR A 118 -0.94 7.72 18.83
C THR A 118 -1.95 8.75 19.35
N ARG A 119 -2.74 9.38 18.49
CA ARG A 119 -3.75 10.34 18.96
C ARG A 119 -5.00 9.61 19.44
N PRO A 120 -5.47 9.92 20.66
CA PRO A 120 -6.82 9.52 21.01
C PRO A 120 -7.78 10.22 20.03
N PHE A 121 -8.65 9.47 19.41
CA PHE A 121 -9.65 9.95 18.44
C PHE A 121 -10.61 11.02 19.02
N SER A 122 -10.54 11.25 20.32
CA SER A 122 -11.40 12.18 21.06
C SER A 122 -11.00 13.67 20.96
N SER A 123 -9.87 14.00 20.33
CA SER A 123 -9.42 15.39 20.30
C SER A 123 -9.55 16.00 18.90
N GLY A 124 -10.77 16.45 18.54
CA GLY A 124 -10.95 17.48 17.53
C GLY A 124 -11.58 17.12 16.20
N ILE A 125 -12.03 15.88 15.96
CA ILE A 125 -12.98 15.59 14.89
C ILE A 125 -14.33 15.39 15.55
N SER A 126 -15.32 16.22 15.17
CA SER A 126 -16.71 16.05 15.64
C SER A 126 -17.11 14.59 15.44
N THR A 127 -17.55 13.95 16.51
CA THR A 127 -18.09 12.58 16.46
C THR A 127 -19.22 12.48 15.46
N ASP A 128 -19.99 13.54 15.25
CA ASP A 128 -21.14 13.59 14.36
C ASP A 128 -20.77 13.41 12.88
N ALA A 129 -19.61 13.91 12.45
CA ALA A 129 -19.12 13.70 11.08
C ALA A 129 -18.48 12.30 10.87
N LEU A 130 -18.26 11.57 11.95
CA LEU A 130 -17.63 10.27 11.96
C LEU A 130 -18.65 9.14 12.16
N ASP A 131 -19.81 9.44 12.73
CA ASP A 131 -20.91 8.49 12.91
C ASP A 131 -21.62 8.18 11.58
N ASP A 132 -21.58 9.13 10.61
CA ASP A 132 -22.06 8.90 9.24
C ASP A 132 -21.10 8.08 8.36
N LEU A 133 -19.85 8.01 8.73
CA LEU A 133 -18.89 7.08 8.15
C LEU A 133 -18.91 5.81 9.00
N VAL A 134 -19.60 4.78 8.54
CA VAL A 134 -19.72 3.44 9.15
C VAL A 134 -18.33 2.87 9.45
N LEU A 135 -17.72 3.37 10.51
CA LEU A 135 -16.49 2.86 11.07
C LEU A 135 -16.74 2.53 12.54
N ASP A 136 -17.63 1.57 12.73
CA ASP A 136 -17.85 0.91 14.02
C ASP A 136 -16.53 0.31 14.59
N ASP A 137 -15.49 0.36 13.78
CA ASP A 137 -14.24 -0.35 13.95
C ASP A 137 -13.01 0.54 14.15
N ARG A 138 -13.20 1.82 14.36
CA ARG A 138 -12.12 2.73 14.79
C ARG A 138 -11.51 2.35 16.14
N SER A 139 -12.22 1.58 16.93
CA SER A 139 -11.69 1.00 18.17
C SER A 139 -10.42 0.18 17.90
N ALA A 140 -10.38 -0.61 16.84
CA ALA A 140 -9.23 -1.46 16.54
C ALA A 140 -7.96 -0.65 16.15
N ALA A 141 -8.12 0.47 15.42
CA ALA A 141 -7.00 1.37 15.12
C ALA A 141 -6.49 2.11 16.35
N ARG A 142 -7.35 2.35 17.36
CA ARG A 142 -6.97 2.98 18.63
C ARG A 142 -6.11 2.09 19.50
N ASP A 143 -6.31 0.79 19.41
CA ASP A 143 -5.64 -0.20 20.23
C ASP A 143 -4.31 -0.64 19.65
N TYR A 144 -3.96 -0.16 18.43
CA TYR A 144 -2.67 -0.41 17.82
C TYR A 144 -1.57 0.47 18.43
N HIS A 145 -0.58 -0.16 19.01
CA HIS A 145 0.63 0.47 19.54
C HIS A 145 1.85 0.11 18.69
N PRO A 146 2.49 1.08 18.00
CA PRO A 146 3.66 0.84 17.15
C PRO A 146 4.84 0.18 17.88
N ASN A 147 4.87 0.25 19.19
CA ASN A 147 5.95 -0.30 20.04
C ASN A 147 5.65 -1.70 20.63
N GLY A 148 4.78 -2.46 20.01
CA GLY A 148 4.61 -3.88 20.31
C GLY A 148 3.42 -4.27 21.17
N GLY A 149 2.43 -3.42 21.30
CA GLY A 149 1.20 -3.69 22.03
C GLY A 149 0.00 -4.03 21.15
N VAL A 150 0.20 -4.84 20.10
CA VAL A 150 -0.94 -5.31 19.31
C VAL A 150 -1.57 -6.50 20.02
N TRP A 151 -2.84 -6.37 20.35
CA TRP A 151 -3.61 -7.44 20.96
C TRP A 151 -4.11 -8.38 19.85
N GLU A 152 -3.77 -9.64 19.90
CA GLU A 152 -4.23 -10.65 18.92
C GLU A 152 -5.77 -10.66 18.75
N SER A 153 -6.51 -10.33 19.83
CA SER A 153 -7.97 -10.22 19.81
C SER A 153 -8.49 -9.10 18.88
N ASP A 154 -7.69 -8.07 18.62
CA ASP A 154 -8.14 -6.90 17.87
C ASP A 154 -7.92 -7.03 16.37
N TRP A 155 -6.95 -7.87 15.97
CA TRP A 155 -6.71 -8.16 14.56
C TRP A 155 -7.87 -8.91 13.90
N SER A 156 -8.56 -9.77 14.63
CA SER A 156 -9.75 -10.47 14.12
C SER A 156 -10.86 -9.48 13.72
N LYS A 157 -11.01 -8.42 14.51
CA LYS A 157 -11.98 -7.36 14.23
C LYS A 157 -11.58 -6.56 12.99
N ILE A 158 -10.29 -6.21 12.83
CA ILE A 158 -9.78 -5.50 11.65
C ILE A 158 -9.97 -6.34 10.39
N ILE A 159 -9.75 -7.65 10.45
CA ILE A 159 -9.97 -8.57 9.32
C ILE A 159 -11.45 -8.62 8.95
N ASP A 160 -12.33 -8.72 9.93
CA ASP A 160 -13.77 -8.74 9.72
C ASP A 160 -14.30 -7.45 9.07
N MET A 161 -13.63 -6.32 9.32
CA MET A 161 -13.96 -5.03 8.73
C MET A 161 -13.55 -4.89 7.29
N GLN A 162 -12.36 -5.36 6.99
CA GLN A 162 -11.75 -5.20 5.66
C GLN A 162 -12.16 -6.32 4.70
N THR A 163 -12.71 -7.41 5.22
CA THR A 163 -13.31 -8.45 4.38
C THR A 163 -14.74 -8.02 4.02
N PRO A 164 -15.09 -7.85 2.73
CA PRO A 164 -16.47 -7.63 2.34
C PRO A 164 -17.34 -8.71 3.01
N ARG A 165 -18.37 -8.30 3.74
CA ARG A 165 -19.30 -9.24 4.40
C ARG A 165 -19.88 -10.18 3.36
N ARG A 166 -19.29 -11.37 3.22
CA ARG A 166 -19.78 -12.41 2.32
C ARG A 166 -20.96 -13.12 2.92
N LYS A 167 -21.94 -13.32 2.09
CA LYS A 167 -22.92 -14.38 2.35
C LYS A 167 -22.18 -15.71 2.33
N LYS A 168 -22.43 -16.53 3.35
CA LYS A 168 -21.81 -17.86 3.54
C LYS A 168 -21.99 -18.66 2.23
N GLY A 169 -20.93 -18.92 1.47
CA GLY A 169 -20.96 -19.69 0.21
C GLY A 169 -20.42 -19.01 -1.04
N GLU A 170 -20.10 -17.72 -1.03
CA GLU A 170 -19.50 -17.04 -2.19
C GLU A 170 -17.98 -17.25 -2.25
N ARG A 171 -17.47 -17.77 -3.38
CA ARG A 171 -16.03 -17.87 -3.64
C ARG A 171 -15.51 -16.55 -4.24
N TRP A 172 -14.26 -16.22 -3.96
CA TRP A 172 -13.57 -15.16 -4.70
C TRP A 172 -13.46 -15.62 -6.16
N GLY A 173 -14.01 -14.85 -7.09
CA GLY A 173 -13.74 -15.04 -8.50
C GLY A 173 -12.23 -14.91 -8.73
N GLY A 174 -11.69 -15.88 -9.47
CA GLY A 174 -10.28 -15.94 -9.84
C GLY A 174 -9.86 -14.81 -10.78
#